data_046dc789db77445340d139ea2e04a213
#
_entry.id   046dc789db77445340d139ea2e04a213
#
_cell.length_a   1.000
_cell.length_b   1.000
_cell.length_c   1.000
_cell.angle_alpha   90.00
_cell.angle_beta   90.00
_cell.angle_gamma   90.00
#
_symmetry.space_group_name_H-M   'P 1'
#
loop_
_entity.id
_entity.type
_entity.pdbx_description
1 polymer ?
#
loop_
_entity_poly.entity_id
_entity_poly.type
_entity_poly.pdbx_seq_one_letter_code
_entity_poly.pdbx_strand_id
1 'polypeptide(L)'
;AYERRGSLVVCLSDEDRPALQKLYENGIANGVEGLRIIERDELVGMEPNISDAAVAALWAPTGGIVCPFGLTFALAENAVKNGVQFRFDTKVTGLHPLDGGGTGWAVETDHGTLETRCIVNAAGVYADTLHNMADAAHPMTITARRGDYFLLDHTAGQHVRHTVFQLPGKYGKGVLVTPTVHGNLLV
;
A
#
# COMPACT_ATOMS: atom_id res chain seq x y z
N ALA A 1 2.65 0.77 16.40
CA ALA A 1 3.37 2.05 16.34
C ALA A 1 3.34 2.57 14.89
N TYR A 2 3.29 3.89 14.74
CA TYR A 2 3.48 4.62 13.50
C TYR A 2 4.70 5.52 13.66
N GLU A 3 5.59 5.54 12.67
CA GLU A 3 6.77 6.39 12.67
C GLU A 3 6.83 7.18 11.36
N ARG A 4 6.85 8.50 11.47
CA ARG A 4 7.03 9.40 10.33
C ARG A 4 8.52 9.52 10.02
N ARG A 5 8.98 8.76 9.06
CA ARG A 5 10.40 8.71 8.67
C ARG A 5 10.69 9.39 7.34
N GLY A 6 9.66 9.70 6.57
CA GLY A 6 9.81 10.16 5.20
C GLY A 6 10.19 9.05 4.23
N SER A 7 10.21 9.39 2.95
CA SER A 7 10.63 8.48 1.89
C SER A 7 11.48 9.19 0.83
N LEU A 8 12.38 8.44 0.22
CA LEU A 8 13.28 8.88 -0.84
C LEU A 8 13.03 8.04 -2.09
N VAL A 9 12.84 8.67 -3.24
CA VAL A 9 12.91 7.99 -4.53
C VAL A 9 14.22 8.38 -5.19
N VAL A 10 15.15 7.43 -5.27
CA VAL A 10 16.55 7.70 -5.66
C VAL A 10 16.70 7.65 -7.17
N CYS A 11 17.38 8.65 -7.71
CA CYS A 11 17.84 8.75 -9.09
C CYS A 11 19.32 8.34 -9.16
N LEU A 12 19.62 7.37 -10.03
CA LEU A 12 20.98 6.80 -10.13
C LEU A 12 21.79 7.33 -11.31
N SER A 13 21.18 8.18 -12.17
CA SER A 13 21.87 8.80 -13.28
C SER A 13 21.28 10.18 -13.60
N ASP A 14 22.07 11.08 -14.18
CA ASP A 14 21.57 12.37 -14.63
C ASP A 14 20.60 12.24 -15.79
N GLU A 15 20.67 11.16 -16.57
CA GLU A 15 19.75 10.84 -17.66
C GLU A 15 18.31 10.59 -17.17
N ASP A 16 18.17 10.11 -15.93
CA ASP A 16 16.88 9.81 -15.31
C ASP A 16 16.25 11.03 -14.59
N ARG A 17 16.96 12.16 -14.48
CA ARG A 17 16.45 13.39 -13.84
C ARG A 17 15.09 13.89 -14.41
N PRO A 18 14.83 13.80 -15.74
CA PRO A 18 13.50 14.17 -16.24
C PRO A 18 12.36 13.31 -15.68
N ALA A 19 12.61 12.02 -15.44
CA ALA A 19 11.62 11.13 -14.83
C ALA A 19 11.40 11.48 -13.34
N LEU A 20 12.48 11.82 -12.62
CA LEU A 20 12.40 12.31 -11.24
C LEU A 20 11.60 13.64 -11.16
N GLN A 21 11.85 14.56 -12.08
CA GLN A 21 11.13 15.84 -12.18
C GLN A 21 9.63 15.63 -12.43
N LYS A 22 9.28 14.73 -13.36
CA LYS A 22 7.87 14.37 -13.62
C LYS A 22 7.18 13.78 -12.38
N LEU A 23 7.90 12.95 -11.61
CA LEU A 23 7.38 12.38 -10.37
C LEU A 23 7.15 13.48 -9.32
N TYR A 24 8.05 14.45 -9.21
CA TYR A 24 7.89 15.63 -8.36
C TYR A 24 6.64 16.44 -8.75
N GLU A 25 6.47 16.77 -10.03
CA GLU A 25 5.33 17.53 -10.54
C GLU A 25 4.00 16.82 -10.24
N ASN A 26 3.95 15.48 -10.42
CA ASN A 26 2.78 14.69 -10.06
C ASN A 26 2.51 14.75 -8.55
N GLY A 27 3.54 14.71 -7.72
CA GLY A 27 3.41 14.81 -6.27
C GLY A 27 2.87 16.16 -5.83
N ILE A 28 3.34 17.24 -6.43
CA ILE A 28 2.82 18.61 -6.18
C ILE A 28 1.35 18.71 -6.61
N ALA A 29 1.01 18.20 -7.80
CA ALA A 29 -0.37 18.20 -8.30
C ALA A 29 -1.32 17.40 -7.38
N ASN A 30 -0.82 16.37 -6.72
CA ASN A 30 -1.54 15.57 -5.73
C ASN A 30 -1.54 16.16 -4.31
N GLY A 31 -0.94 17.33 -4.11
CA GLY A 31 -0.93 18.03 -2.81
C GLY A 31 0.01 17.41 -1.77
N VAL A 32 1.08 16.73 -2.18
CA VAL A 32 2.07 16.18 -1.23
C VAL A 32 2.87 17.33 -0.61
N GLU A 33 2.70 17.52 0.70
CA GLU A 33 3.34 18.61 1.44
C GLU A 33 4.85 18.38 1.62
N GLY A 34 5.63 19.46 1.45
CA GLY A 34 7.07 19.46 1.70
C GLY A 34 7.89 18.61 0.73
N LEU A 35 7.29 18.17 -0.38
CA LEU A 35 7.95 17.40 -1.43
C LEU A 35 9.03 18.26 -2.10
N ARG A 36 10.23 17.72 -2.28
CA ARG A 36 11.33 18.42 -2.96
C ARG A 36 12.34 17.45 -3.55
N ILE A 37 13.00 17.88 -4.62
CA ILE A 37 14.17 17.19 -5.14
C ILE A 37 15.37 17.64 -4.31
N ILE A 38 16.19 16.68 -3.85
CA ILE A 38 17.44 16.90 -3.13
C ILE A 38 18.59 16.39 -3.97
N GLU A 39 19.71 17.09 -3.90
CA GLU A 39 20.94 16.74 -4.60
C GLU A 39 21.80 15.78 -3.76
N ARG A 40 22.83 15.22 -4.38
CA ARG A 40 23.69 14.18 -3.79
C ARG A 40 24.21 14.51 -2.40
N ASP A 41 24.72 15.73 -2.19
CA ASP A 41 25.37 16.08 -0.92
C ASP A 41 24.38 16.00 0.26
N GLU A 42 23.17 16.50 0.07
CA GLU A 42 22.10 16.37 1.05
C GLU A 42 21.64 14.92 1.22
N LEU A 43 21.50 14.19 0.11
CA LEU A 43 21.09 12.78 0.11
C LEU A 43 22.07 11.92 0.91
N VAL A 44 23.38 12.08 0.73
CA VAL A 44 24.41 11.36 1.49
C VAL A 44 24.38 11.74 2.97
N GLY A 45 24.10 13.00 3.29
CA GLY A 45 23.92 13.44 4.68
C GLY A 45 22.73 12.76 5.37
N MET A 46 21.64 12.51 4.62
CA MET A 46 20.45 11.82 5.12
C MET A 46 20.66 10.30 5.19
N GLU A 47 21.23 9.71 4.14
CA GLU A 47 21.45 8.26 3.98
C GLU A 47 22.94 7.97 3.65
N PRO A 48 23.80 7.86 4.65
CA PRO A 48 25.26 7.68 4.42
C PRO A 48 25.61 6.38 3.68
N ASN A 49 24.74 5.38 3.72
CA ASN A 49 24.95 4.09 3.05
C ASN A 49 24.31 4.02 1.65
N ILE A 50 23.88 5.17 1.10
CA ILE A 50 23.32 5.20 -0.26
C ILE A 50 24.39 4.90 -1.30
N SER A 51 23.99 4.31 -2.42
CA SER A 51 24.90 3.99 -3.54
C SER A 51 25.69 5.22 -4.02
N ASP A 52 26.95 5.02 -4.38
CA ASP A 52 27.78 6.05 -4.99
C ASP A 52 27.25 6.54 -6.35
N ALA A 53 26.45 5.74 -7.02
CA ALA A 53 25.78 6.10 -8.26
C ALA A 53 24.58 7.05 -8.06
N ALA A 54 24.09 7.25 -6.83
CA ALA A 54 22.97 8.13 -6.57
C ALA A 54 23.35 9.60 -6.81
N VAL A 55 22.66 10.26 -7.73
CA VAL A 55 22.90 11.68 -8.11
C VAL A 55 21.92 12.64 -7.46
N ALA A 56 20.68 12.21 -7.22
CA ALA A 56 19.62 13.01 -6.61
C ALA A 56 18.53 12.09 -6.03
N ALA A 57 17.60 12.64 -5.27
CA ALA A 57 16.40 11.93 -4.86
C ALA A 57 15.19 12.87 -4.74
N LEU A 58 14.00 12.32 -4.88
CA LEU A 58 12.76 12.97 -4.49
C LEU A 58 12.50 12.65 -3.01
N TRP A 59 12.51 13.67 -2.18
CA TRP A 59 12.25 13.60 -0.76
C TRP A 59 10.78 13.92 -0.45
N ALA A 60 10.07 12.98 0.21
CA ALA A 60 8.72 13.15 0.71
C ALA A 60 8.70 13.01 2.24
N PRO A 61 8.70 14.12 3.00
CA PRO A 61 8.83 14.12 4.47
C PRO A 61 7.58 13.56 5.18
N THR A 62 6.47 13.45 4.48
CA THR A 62 5.20 12.96 5.03
C THR A 62 5.09 11.43 5.05
N GLY A 63 6.02 10.73 4.37
CA GLY A 63 6.07 9.27 4.38
C GLY A 63 6.26 8.70 5.78
N GLY A 64 5.69 7.53 6.02
CA GLY A 64 5.83 6.87 7.31
C GLY A 64 5.74 5.35 7.19
N ILE A 65 6.17 4.67 8.25
CA ILE A 65 6.11 3.23 8.39
C ILE A 65 5.17 2.84 9.53
N VAL A 66 4.53 1.69 9.39
CA VAL A 66 3.61 1.16 10.38
C VAL A 66 3.68 -0.37 10.38
N CYS A 67 3.46 -0.99 11.54
CA CYS A 67 3.25 -2.43 11.59
C CYS A 67 1.87 -2.77 10.97
N PRO A 68 1.80 -3.52 9.85
CA PRO A 68 0.53 -3.82 9.19
C PRO A 68 -0.40 -4.66 10.07
N PHE A 69 0.15 -5.60 10.85
CA PHE A 69 -0.62 -6.38 11.80
C PHE A 69 -1.23 -5.51 12.91
N GLY A 70 -0.41 -4.67 13.54
CA GLY A 70 -0.87 -3.77 14.60
C GLY A 70 -1.91 -2.77 14.09
N LEU A 71 -1.78 -2.26 12.86
CA LEU A 71 -2.77 -1.40 12.24
C LEU A 71 -4.08 -2.15 12.01
N THR A 72 -4.03 -3.38 11.46
CA THR A 72 -5.21 -4.21 11.20
C THR A 72 -5.96 -4.52 12.50
N PHE A 73 -5.25 -4.93 13.56
CA PHE A 73 -5.89 -5.18 14.85
C PHE A 73 -6.52 -3.92 15.46
N ALA A 74 -5.82 -2.79 15.42
CA ALA A 74 -6.37 -1.53 15.95
C ALA A 74 -7.64 -1.09 15.21
N LEU A 75 -7.67 -1.25 13.88
CA LEU A 75 -8.86 -0.96 13.07
C LEU A 75 -10.02 -1.92 13.40
N ALA A 76 -9.73 -3.22 13.53
CA ALA A 76 -10.74 -4.22 13.90
C ALA A 76 -11.30 -3.96 15.30
N GLU A 77 -10.45 -3.71 16.30
CA GLU A 77 -10.90 -3.37 17.67
C GLU A 77 -11.75 -2.10 17.69
N ASN A 78 -11.35 -1.08 16.93
CA ASN A 78 -12.14 0.15 16.82
C ASN A 78 -13.50 -0.12 16.16
N ALA A 79 -13.54 -0.94 15.13
CA ALA A 79 -14.78 -1.33 14.47
C ALA A 79 -15.73 -2.07 15.44
N VAL A 80 -15.23 -3.03 16.20
CA VAL A 80 -16.03 -3.75 17.22
C VAL A 80 -16.58 -2.79 18.27
N LYS A 81 -15.77 -1.85 18.77
CA LYS A 81 -16.23 -0.83 19.73
C LYS A 81 -17.35 0.07 19.19
N ASN A 82 -17.42 0.21 17.85
CA ASN A 82 -18.48 0.94 17.16
C ASN A 82 -19.62 0.05 16.67
N GLY A 83 -19.73 -1.19 17.16
CA GLY A 83 -20.87 -2.08 16.92
C GLY A 83 -20.74 -2.94 15.66
N VAL A 84 -19.59 -2.98 15.01
CA VAL A 84 -19.35 -3.89 13.88
C VAL A 84 -19.28 -5.33 14.37
N GLN A 85 -19.98 -6.22 13.69
CA GLN A 85 -19.91 -7.65 13.94
C GLN A 85 -18.99 -8.33 12.92
N PHE A 86 -17.99 -9.05 13.40
CA PHE A 86 -17.15 -9.90 12.57
C PHE A 86 -17.75 -11.30 12.49
N ARG A 87 -17.78 -11.86 11.28
CA ARG A 87 -18.14 -13.25 11.03
C ARG A 87 -16.93 -13.92 10.38
N PHE A 88 -16.14 -14.61 11.18
CA PHE A 88 -15.02 -15.40 10.70
C PHE A 88 -15.51 -16.73 10.12
N ASP A 89 -14.66 -17.40 9.36
CA ASP A 89 -14.94 -18.70 8.73
C ASP A 89 -16.26 -18.70 7.93
N THR A 90 -16.62 -17.55 7.39
CA THR A 90 -17.89 -17.33 6.67
C THR A 90 -17.58 -16.94 5.23
N LYS A 91 -17.82 -17.86 4.31
CA LYS A 91 -17.60 -17.65 2.88
C LYS A 91 -18.86 -17.11 2.21
N VAL A 92 -18.74 -15.99 1.49
CA VAL A 92 -19.80 -15.50 0.61
C VAL A 92 -19.85 -16.38 -0.64
N THR A 93 -21.03 -16.92 -0.94
CA THR A 93 -21.27 -17.86 -2.05
C THR A 93 -22.18 -17.29 -3.14
N GLY A 94 -22.94 -16.22 -2.84
CA GLY A 94 -23.80 -15.52 -3.81
C GLY A 94 -24.14 -14.11 -3.36
N LEU A 95 -24.40 -13.24 -4.34
CA LEU A 95 -24.85 -11.85 -4.14
C LEU A 95 -26.03 -11.60 -5.07
N HIS A 96 -27.20 -11.34 -4.53
CA HIS A 96 -28.42 -11.14 -5.29
C HIS A 96 -29.13 -9.86 -4.87
N PRO A 97 -29.64 -9.04 -5.81
CA PRO A 97 -30.57 -7.96 -5.46
C PRO A 97 -31.79 -8.53 -4.72
N LEU A 98 -32.30 -7.79 -3.74
CA LEU A 98 -33.56 -8.17 -3.09
C LEU A 98 -34.73 -8.05 -4.07
N ASP A 99 -35.60 -9.06 -4.12
CA ASP A 99 -36.77 -9.09 -4.95
C ASP A 99 -37.82 -8.04 -4.53
N GLY A 100 -38.67 -7.60 -5.47
CA GLY A 100 -39.81 -6.75 -5.20
C GLY A 100 -39.55 -5.24 -5.20
N GLY A 101 -38.47 -4.76 -5.82
CA GLY A 101 -38.15 -3.32 -5.94
C GLY A 101 -37.63 -2.69 -4.67
N GLY A 102 -37.21 -3.49 -3.70
CA GLY A 102 -36.46 -3.06 -2.51
C GLY A 102 -35.05 -2.67 -2.86
N THR A 103 -34.51 -1.66 -2.18
CA THR A 103 -33.12 -1.28 -2.29
C THR A 103 -32.29 -2.11 -1.32
N GLY A 104 -31.51 -3.08 -1.83
CA GLY A 104 -30.67 -3.93 -0.97
C GLY A 104 -30.21 -5.21 -1.65
N TRP A 105 -29.52 -6.03 -0.87
CA TRP A 105 -28.88 -7.25 -1.33
C TRP A 105 -29.13 -8.40 -0.37
N ALA A 106 -29.35 -9.58 -0.92
CA ALA A 106 -29.22 -10.85 -0.23
C ALA A 106 -27.77 -11.36 -0.42
N VAL A 107 -27.06 -11.52 0.66
CA VAL A 107 -25.70 -12.07 0.70
C VAL A 107 -25.79 -13.51 1.17
N GLU A 108 -25.62 -14.44 0.26
CA GLU A 108 -25.58 -15.87 0.58
C GLU A 108 -24.20 -16.24 1.12
N THR A 109 -24.19 -17.02 2.18
CA THR A 109 -22.97 -17.55 2.79
C THR A 109 -23.13 -19.04 3.07
N ASP A 110 -22.04 -19.73 3.36
CA ASP A 110 -22.04 -21.14 3.82
C ASP A 110 -22.69 -21.31 5.21
N HIS A 111 -23.07 -20.23 5.89
CA HIS A 111 -23.78 -20.20 7.17
C HIS A 111 -25.16 -19.54 7.12
N GLY A 112 -25.74 -19.38 5.92
CA GLY A 112 -27.05 -18.80 5.69
C GLY A 112 -27.00 -17.45 4.98
N THR A 113 -28.15 -16.82 4.82
CA THR A 113 -28.32 -15.59 4.06
C THR A 113 -28.45 -14.39 4.98
N LEU A 114 -27.86 -13.26 4.56
CA LEU A 114 -27.90 -11.96 5.23
C LEU A 114 -28.50 -10.94 4.28
N GLU A 115 -29.39 -10.09 4.77
CA GLU A 115 -29.89 -8.95 4.01
C GLU A 115 -29.13 -7.66 4.40
N THR A 116 -28.78 -6.86 3.40
CA THR A 116 -28.10 -5.58 3.61
C THR A 116 -28.50 -4.56 2.55
N ARG A 117 -28.41 -3.28 2.90
CA ARG A 117 -28.66 -2.19 1.95
C ARG A 117 -27.48 -1.93 1.02
N CYS A 118 -26.26 -2.20 1.48
CA CYS A 118 -25.04 -1.87 0.75
C CYS A 118 -23.96 -2.92 1.03
N ILE A 119 -23.15 -3.23 0.02
CA ILE A 119 -22.00 -4.12 0.12
C ILE A 119 -20.74 -3.33 -0.21
N VAL A 120 -19.70 -3.46 0.62
CA VAL A 120 -18.36 -2.98 0.32
C VAL A 120 -17.49 -4.19 0.04
N ASN A 121 -17.07 -4.35 -1.21
CA ASN A 121 -16.19 -5.43 -1.62
C ASN A 121 -14.72 -5.05 -1.34
N ALA A 122 -14.14 -5.61 -0.30
CA ALA A 122 -12.76 -5.44 0.10
C ALA A 122 -11.98 -6.77 0.12
N ALA A 123 -12.33 -7.72 -0.78
CA ALA A 123 -11.81 -9.09 -0.79
C ALA A 123 -10.41 -9.24 -1.41
N GLY A 124 -9.66 -8.15 -1.58
CA GLY A 124 -8.28 -8.20 -2.08
C GLY A 124 -8.20 -8.85 -3.47
N VAL A 125 -7.36 -9.87 -3.63
CA VAL A 125 -7.17 -10.59 -4.90
C VAL A 125 -8.39 -11.39 -5.37
N TYR A 126 -9.39 -11.54 -4.52
CA TYR A 126 -10.67 -12.23 -4.83
C TYR A 126 -11.82 -11.24 -5.07
N ALA A 127 -11.54 -9.94 -5.17
CA ALA A 127 -12.58 -8.94 -5.33
C ALA A 127 -13.31 -9.07 -6.68
N ASP A 128 -12.66 -9.56 -7.72
CA ASP A 128 -13.29 -9.88 -9.00
C ASP A 128 -14.33 -10.99 -8.89
N THR A 129 -14.06 -12.01 -8.08
CA THR A 129 -15.02 -13.11 -7.84
C THR A 129 -16.32 -12.59 -7.24
N LEU A 130 -16.23 -11.73 -6.21
CA LEU A 130 -17.39 -11.12 -5.59
C LEU A 130 -18.08 -10.09 -6.52
N HIS A 131 -17.31 -9.31 -7.27
CA HIS A 131 -17.86 -8.41 -8.28
C HIS A 131 -18.69 -9.17 -9.30
N ASN A 132 -18.15 -10.27 -9.85
CA ASN A 132 -18.83 -11.06 -10.88
C ASN A 132 -20.08 -11.79 -10.37
N MET A 133 -20.21 -12.01 -9.04
CA MET A 133 -21.46 -12.48 -8.45
C MET A 133 -22.54 -11.40 -8.47
N ALA A 134 -22.17 -10.14 -8.28
CA ALA A 134 -23.11 -9.01 -8.22
C ALA A 134 -23.43 -8.44 -9.60
N ASP A 135 -22.49 -8.43 -10.53
CA ASP A 135 -22.62 -7.89 -11.89
C ASP A 135 -21.96 -8.83 -12.93
N ALA A 136 -22.72 -9.87 -13.30
CA ALA A 136 -22.27 -10.81 -14.32
C ALA A 136 -22.26 -10.21 -15.76
N ALA A 137 -22.92 -9.08 -15.97
CA ALA A 137 -22.97 -8.41 -17.28
C ALA A 137 -21.66 -7.67 -17.60
N HIS A 138 -20.94 -7.23 -16.57
CA HIS A 138 -19.66 -6.52 -16.70
C HIS A 138 -18.55 -7.24 -15.93
N PRO A 139 -18.12 -8.44 -16.35
CA PRO A 139 -17.19 -9.24 -15.58
C PRO A 139 -15.82 -8.57 -15.51
N MET A 140 -15.17 -8.67 -14.35
CA MET A 140 -13.82 -8.22 -14.09
C MET A 140 -12.89 -9.40 -13.85
N THR A 141 -11.62 -9.21 -14.09
CA THR A 141 -10.57 -10.19 -13.78
C THR A 141 -9.38 -9.49 -13.16
N ILE A 142 -8.96 -9.96 -11.98
CA ILE A 142 -7.77 -9.48 -11.29
C ILE A 142 -6.59 -10.39 -11.65
N THR A 143 -5.53 -9.80 -12.20
CA THR A 143 -4.25 -10.49 -12.37
C THR A 143 -3.38 -10.19 -11.15
N ALA A 144 -3.27 -11.17 -10.26
CA ALA A 144 -2.44 -11.04 -9.09
C ALA A 144 -0.95 -10.93 -9.45
N ARG A 145 -0.23 -9.98 -8.83
CA ARG A 145 1.23 -9.86 -8.92
C ARG A 145 1.83 -10.20 -7.58
N ARG A 146 2.75 -11.16 -7.57
CA ARG A 146 3.51 -11.52 -6.38
C ARG A 146 4.69 -10.55 -6.21
N GLY A 147 4.88 -10.06 -4.98
CA GLY A 147 6.08 -9.40 -4.52
C GLY A 147 6.75 -10.27 -3.46
N ASP A 148 8.06 -10.45 -3.57
CA ASP A 148 8.85 -11.16 -2.57
C ASP A 148 9.69 -10.14 -1.79
N TYR A 149 9.83 -10.37 -0.49
CA TYR A 149 10.59 -9.50 0.41
C TYR A 149 11.59 -10.33 1.21
N PHE A 150 12.73 -9.73 1.49
CA PHE A 150 13.68 -10.23 2.45
C PHE A 150 13.58 -9.41 3.73
N LEU A 151 13.19 -10.05 4.82
CA LEU A 151 13.24 -9.45 6.15
C LEU A 151 14.59 -9.79 6.79
N LEU A 152 15.45 -8.79 6.90
CA LEU A 152 16.76 -8.93 7.49
C LEU A 152 16.73 -8.73 9.01
N ASP A 153 17.75 -9.20 9.67
CA ASP A 153 17.91 -9.14 11.12
C ASP A 153 17.99 -7.69 11.63
N HIS A 154 17.79 -7.49 12.94
CA HIS A 154 17.92 -6.22 13.63
C HIS A 154 19.32 -5.56 13.45
N THR A 155 20.38 -6.34 13.25
CA THR A 155 21.73 -5.82 12.98
C THR A 155 21.80 -5.02 11.68
N ALA A 156 20.93 -5.31 10.73
CA ALA A 156 20.80 -4.56 9.48
C ALA A 156 19.81 -3.37 9.59
N GLY A 157 19.04 -3.29 10.65
CA GLY A 157 17.90 -2.36 10.77
C GLY A 157 18.24 -0.88 10.70
N GLN A 158 19.51 -0.52 10.97
CA GLN A 158 19.99 0.86 10.90
C GLN A 158 20.73 1.18 9.60
N HIS A 159 20.74 0.25 8.63
CA HIS A 159 21.41 0.45 7.36
C HIS A 159 20.83 1.62 6.56
N VAL A 160 19.52 1.82 6.62
CA VAL A 160 18.84 3.01 6.11
C VAL A 160 17.99 3.65 7.21
N ARG A 161 17.81 4.97 7.15
CA ARG A 161 17.02 5.75 8.10
C ARG A 161 15.61 6.03 7.61
N HIS A 162 15.43 6.10 6.31
CA HIS A 162 14.19 6.42 5.59
C HIS A 162 13.74 5.24 4.73
N THR A 163 12.52 5.28 4.25
CA THR A 163 12.09 4.36 3.20
C THR A 163 12.70 4.78 1.87
N VAL A 164 13.51 3.93 1.26
CA VAL A 164 14.23 4.21 0.01
C VAL A 164 13.60 3.40 -1.11
N PHE A 165 13.18 4.08 -2.17
CA PHE A 165 12.70 3.49 -3.39
C PHE A 165 13.67 3.78 -4.54
N GLN A 166 13.77 2.85 -5.46
CA GLN A 166 14.36 3.11 -6.76
C GLN A 166 13.33 3.87 -7.62
N LEU A 167 13.81 4.78 -8.48
CA LEU A 167 12.97 5.43 -9.50
C LEU A 167 12.27 4.36 -10.37
N PRO A 168 10.95 4.45 -10.60
CA PRO A 168 10.23 3.51 -11.42
C PRO A 168 10.81 3.40 -12.84
N GLY A 169 11.13 2.18 -13.28
CA GLY A 169 11.68 1.90 -14.60
C GLY A 169 10.70 1.09 -15.47
N LYS A 170 11.20 0.58 -16.59
CA LYS A 170 10.39 -0.23 -17.54
C LYS A 170 9.74 -1.48 -16.94
N TYR A 171 10.26 -1.96 -15.82
CA TYR A 171 9.72 -3.12 -15.09
C TYR A 171 8.74 -2.74 -13.98
N GLY A 172 8.38 -1.47 -13.85
CA GLY A 172 7.47 -0.93 -12.84
C GLY A 172 8.20 -0.31 -11.66
N LYS A 173 7.60 -0.45 -10.46
CA LYS A 173 8.21 0.06 -9.21
C LYS A 173 9.50 -0.71 -8.94
N GLY A 174 10.56 -0.01 -8.61
CA GLY A 174 11.84 -0.60 -8.28
C GLY A 174 11.86 -1.29 -6.90
N VAL A 175 13.05 -1.73 -6.50
CA VAL A 175 13.28 -2.32 -5.19
C VAL A 175 12.99 -1.30 -4.09
N LEU A 176 12.39 -1.76 -3.02
CA LEU A 176 12.17 -1.02 -1.79
C LEU A 176 13.21 -1.46 -0.75
N VAL A 177 13.83 -0.52 -0.07
CA VAL A 177 14.62 -0.76 1.14
C VAL A 177 14.06 0.12 2.25
N THR A 178 13.60 -0.48 3.35
CA THR A 178 12.93 0.29 4.41
C THR A 178 13.22 -0.28 5.79
N PRO A 179 13.47 0.58 6.80
CA PRO A 179 13.45 0.13 8.18
C PRO A 179 12.02 -0.28 8.56
N THR A 180 11.88 -1.18 9.51
CA THR A 180 10.59 -1.53 10.09
C THR A 180 10.43 -0.89 11.46
N VAL A 181 9.19 -0.75 11.95
CA VAL A 181 8.90 -0.25 13.31
C VAL A 181 9.39 -1.22 14.41
N HIS A 182 9.83 -2.40 14.03
CA HIS A 182 10.39 -3.41 14.94
C HIS A 182 11.92 -3.47 14.89
N GLY A 183 12.56 -2.59 14.12
CA GLY A 183 14.02 -2.49 14.05
C GLY A 183 14.69 -3.43 13.05
N ASN A 184 13.94 -4.16 12.23
CA ASN A 184 14.46 -4.94 11.12
C ASN A 184 14.64 -4.07 9.87
N LEU A 185 15.32 -4.61 8.86
CA LEU A 185 15.36 -4.06 7.51
C LEU A 185 14.56 -4.93 6.56
N LEU A 186 13.71 -4.33 5.75
CA LEU A 186 12.93 -4.98 4.71
C LEU A 186 13.45 -4.56 3.34
N VAL A 187 13.70 -5.54 2.47
CA VAL A 187 14.16 -5.35 1.09
C VAL A 187 13.26 -6.10 0.13
#